data_481e7aaed032bc1d0fe704e340677325
#
_entry.id   481e7aaed032bc1d0fe704e340677325
#
_cell.length_a   1.000
_cell.length_b   1.000
_cell.length_c   1.000
_cell.angle_alpha   90.00
_cell.angle_beta   90.00
_cell.angle_gamma   90.00
#
_symmetry.space_group_name_H-M   'P 1'
#
loop_
_entity.id
_entity.type
_entity.pdbx_description
1 polymer ?
#
loop_
_entity_poly.entity_id
_entity_poly.type
_entity_poly.pdbx_seq_one_letter_code
_entity_poly.pdbx_strand_id
1 'polypeptide(L)'
;MKKKKYFLYATMMLLSSFCVSCGDDNDDPSPAPVADGYEFIHSVNVGENTYISLFKDLNVGEVGTDNSQIHAEGAFTYVYNSKVFVTDTEHLYKYAVSNGKLVQEGTTLLLPTGAQAAFLTFMSDTKAYVSCLGLGKIWIINPSTMTKTGEIDLADYAIGKEEGDNNPEPGASVIRDGVLYVALTQLKSAYYPNQGAHVLLIDTKTDTPIKAISDNRATMVSCTTPSGDPFVDEKGDIYFYSVAMFGYVPGLTEGFLRIKKGEQEFDKTYYFPIADKELAGVKGNKANYVYNKVYAGNGKVYAYLNIPGAMGNPPDYVNDKSMQAFEIDVYNKALKKLDVESTTGWATSICKYGDDIVLGMASTQGTGYYIYHTKDGSVDNMKVKTVGAPYMISYLKR
;
A
#
# COMPACT_ATOMS: atom_id res chain seq x y z
N MET A 1 23.71 34.48 63.58
CA MET A 1 24.80 35.38 63.16
C MET A 1 25.22 34.98 61.73
N LYS A 2 25.42 36.03 60.87
CA LYS A 2 25.98 36.04 59.49
C LYS A 2 25.08 35.43 58.39
N LYS A 3 24.27 36.20 57.63
CA LYS A 3 24.48 37.26 56.61
C LYS A 3 24.89 36.66 55.25
N LYS A 4 23.91 36.72 54.28
CA LYS A 4 23.89 37.37 52.95
C LYS A 4 24.80 36.75 51.86
N LYS A 5 24.30 36.49 50.66
CA LYS A 5 24.11 37.50 49.60
C LYS A 5 23.25 36.98 48.46
N TYR A 6 22.32 37.82 48.01
CA TYR A 6 21.59 37.77 46.75
C TYR A 6 22.52 38.07 45.59
N PHE A 7 22.32 37.42 44.43
CA PHE A 7 22.73 38.02 43.18
C PHE A 7 21.58 37.92 42.17
N LEU A 8 21.09 39.09 41.84
CA LEU A 8 20.06 39.41 40.88
C LEU A 8 20.75 39.59 39.52
N TYR A 9 20.29 38.91 38.46
CA TYR A 9 20.51 39.38 37.10
C TYR A 9 19.18 39.45 36.38
N ALA A 10 18.77 40.68 36.13
CA ALA A 10 17.76 41.04 35.15
C ALA A 10 18.40 41.01 33.76
N THR A 11 17.72 40.45 32.79
CA THR A 11 18.05 40.71 31.39
C THR A 11 16.79 40.70 30.55
N MET A 12 16.41 41.86 30.16
CA MET A 12 15.96 42.41 28.89
C MET A 12 15.03 41.56 28.03
N MET A 13 13.75 41.93 28.02
CA MET A 13 12.80 41.66 26.93
C MET A 13 13.26 42.37 25.66
N LEU A 14 13.44 41.61 24.60
CA LEU A 14 13.37 42.14 23.25
C LEU A 14 12.06 41.60 22.61
N LEU A 15 11.10 42.50 22.48
CA LEU A 15 9.95 42.32 21.58
C LEU A 15 10.49 42.43 20.16
N SER A 16 10.42 41.32 19.43
CA SER A 16 10.42 41.33 17.98
C SER A 16 9.03 40.97 17.50
N SER A 17 8.36 41.94 16.92
CA SER A 17 7.12 41.84 16.18
C SER A 17 7.30 40.91 14.98
N PHE A 18 6.63 39.76 15.00
CA PHE A 18 6.47 38.94 13.81
C PHE A 18 5.24 39.37 13.06
N CYS A 19 5.44 39.89 11.86
CA CYS A 19 4.43 40.06 10.86
C CYS A 19 3.93 38.66 10.45
N VAL A 20 2.64 38.42 10.65
CA VAL A 20 1.96 37.23 10.07
C VAL A 20 1.82 37.50 8.59
N SER A 21 2.65 36.84 7.80
CA SER A 21 2.44 36.64 6.36
C SER A 21 1.69 35.33 6.20
N CYS A 22 0.45 35.42 5.70
CA CYS A 22 -0.25 34.26 5.15
C CYS A 22 0.47 33.86 3.85
N GLY A 23 1.28 32.82 3.90
CA GLY A 23 1.83 32.13 2.75
C GLY A 23 1.24 30.72 2.72
N ASP A 24 0.79 30.30 1.55
CA ASP A 24 0.38 28.93 1.24
C ASP A 24 1.56 27.99 1.48
N ASP A 25 1.55 27.31 2.61
CA ASP A 25 2.55 26.29 2.95
C ASP A 25 2.07 24.93 2.44
N ASN A 26 2.39 24.64 1.18
CA ASN A 26 2.63 23.28 0.72
C ASN A 26 4.03 22.87 1.18
N ASP A 27 4.26 22.83 2.47
CA ASP A 27 5.44 22.19 3.04
C ASP A 27 5.22 20.67 3.06
N ASP A 28 5.62 20.03 1.95
CA ASP A 28 5.98 18.63 1.95
C ASP A 28 7.08 18.45 3.02
N PRO A 29 6.89 17.62 4.06
CA PRO A 29 7.86 17.53 5.14
C PRO A 29 9.21 17.12 4.56
N SER A 30 10.23 17.92 4.85
CA SER A 30 11.62 17.68 4.44
C SER A 30 11.98 16.21 4.70
N PRO A 31 12.45 15.44 3.71
CA PRO A 31 12.69 14.03 3.89
C PRO A 31 13.63 13.80 5.08
N ALA A 32 13.20 12.93 6.00
CA ALA A 32 14.03 12.52 7.12
C ALA A 32 15.38 11.98 6.59
N PRO A 33 16.50 12.22 7.30
CA PRO A 33 17.81 11.79 6.84
C PRO A 33 17.82 10.28 6.60
N VAL A 34 18.32 9.88 5.43
CA VAL A 34 18.46 8.47 5.05
C VAL A 34 19.34 7.78 6.06
N ALA A 35 18.83 6.74 6.67
CA ALA A 35 19.60 5.95 7.59
C ALA A 35 20.76 5.28 6.84
N ASP A 36 21.98 5.67 7.15
CA ASP A 36 23.24 5.04 6.74
C ASP A 36 23.46 4.87 5.20
N GLY A 37 22.81 5.70 4.37
CA GLY A 37 22.97 5.64 2.92
C GLY A 37 22.23 4.52 2.22
N TYR A 38 21.31 3.83 2.90
CA TYR A 38 20.41 2.85 2.30
C TYR A 38 19.14 3.54 1.83
N GLU A 39 18.77 3.28 0.57
CA GLU A 39 17.64 3.96 -0.07
C GLU A 39 16.40 3.10 -0.19
N PHE A 40 16.58 1.77 -0.21
CA PHE A 40 15.48 0.84 -0.44
C PHE A 40 15.36 -0.19 0.68
N ILE A 41 14.11 -0.49 1.01
CA ILE A 41 13.73 -1.75 1.64
C ILE A 41 13.02 -2.60 0.62
N HIS A 42 13.35 -3.89 0.62
CA HIS A 42 12.66 -4.84 -0.22
C HIS A 42 12.37 -6.14 0.53
N SER A 43 11.43 -6.90 0.01
CA SER A 43 11.21 -8.27 0.40
C SER A 43 11.24 -9.19 -0.81
N VAL A 44 11.79 -10.38 -0.62
CA VAL A 44 11.79 -11.47 -1.60
C VAL A 44 11.22 -12.73 -0.98
N ASN A 45 10.43 -13.47 -1.76
CA ASN A 45 9.94 -14.78 -1.33
C ASN A 45 10.90 -15.86 -1.80
N VAL A 46 11.34 -16.71 -0.86
CA VAL A 46 12.18 -17.89 -1.10
C VAL A 46 11.64 -19.05 -0.27
N GLY A 47 11.14 -20.09 -0.94
CA GLY A 47 10.42 -21.18 -0.27
C GLY A 47 9.19 -20.64 0.47
N GLU A 48 9.05 -21.02 1.74
CA GLU A 48 7.92 -20.64 2.59
C GLU A 48 8.21 -19.39 3.44
N ASN A 49 9.20 -18.58 3.06
CA ASN A 49 9.62 -17.43 3.84
C ASN A 49 9.70 -16.16 2.99
N THR A 50 9.41 -15.04 3.63
CA THR A 50 9.69 -13.70 3.14
C THR A 50 10.95 -13.16 3.82
N TYR A 51 11.96 -12.84 3.02
CA TYR A 51 13.22 -12.23 3.45
C TYR A 51 13.15 -10.71 3.21
N ILE A 52 13.31 -9.94 4.27
CA ILE A 52 13.19 -8.46 4.24
C ILE A 52 14.57 -7.87 4.55
N SER A 53 15.11 -7.09 3.63
CA SER A 53 16.42 -6.47 3.78
C SER A 53 16.49 -5.09 3.14
N LEU A 54 17.64 -4.46 3.30
CA LEU A 54 17.95 -3.13 2.79
C LEU A 54 18.99 -3.23 1.68
N PHE A 55 18.92 -2.34 0.70
CA PHE A 55 20.03 -2.11 -0.21
C PHE A 55 20.25 -0.61 -0.47
N LYS A 56 21.51 -0.26 -0.83
CA LYS A 56 21.94 1.14 -0.84
C LYS A 56 21.26 1.95 -1.94
N ASP A 57 21.38 1.48 -3.17
CA ASP A 57 20.90 2.16 -4.36
C ASP A 57 20.75 1.16 -5.52
N LEU A 58 20.28 1.63 -6.65
CA LEU A 58 20.04 0.81 -7.83
C LEU A 58 21.35 0.43 -8.60
N ASN A 59 22.53 0.74 -8.08
CA ASN A 59 23.82 0.37 -8.69
C ASN A 59 24.51 -0.78 -7.97
N VAL A 60 23.89 -1.38 -6.96
CA VAL A 60 24.50 -2.49 -6.18
C VAL A 60 24.71 -3.78 -6.99
N GLY A 61 24.05 -3.90 -8.14
CA GLY A 61 24.18 -5.06 -9.05
C GLY A 61 23.40 -6.29 -8.60
N GLU A 62 23.55 -6.73 -7.35
CA GLU A 62 22.85 -7.89 -6.79
C GLU A 62 22.57 -7.70 -5.30
N VAL A 63 21.39 -8.17 -4.85
CA VAL A 63 20.97 -8.20 -3.44
C VAL A 63 20.60 -9.63 -3.06
N GLY A 64 21.36 -10.18 -2.09
CA GLY A 64 21.10 -11.49 -1.51
C GLY A 64 20.12 -11.42 -0.33
N THR A 65 20.02 -12.56 0.37
CA THR A 65 19.19 -12.68 1.58
C THR A 65 19.99 -12.48 2.88
N ASP A 66 21.27 -12.19 2.78
CA ASP A 66 22.11 -11.91 3.94
C ASP A 66 21.63 -10.68 4.69
N ASN A 67 21.70 -10.73 6.03
CA ASN A 67 21.22 -9.65 6.91
C ASN A 67 19.71 -9.35 6.80
N SER A 68 18.92 -10.25 6.23
CA SER A 68 17.46 -10.13 6.19
C SER A 68 16.82 -10.42 7.54
N GLN A 69 15.70 -9.79 7.80
CA GLN A 69 14.69 -10.29 8.73
C GLN A 69 13.86 -11.34 7.99
N ILE A 70 13.60 -12.46 8.66
CA ILE A 70 12.85 -13.59 8.06
C ILE A 70 11.48 -13.66 8.71
N HIS A 71 10.46 -13.65 7.89
CA HIS A 71 9.05 -13.72 8.28
C HIS A 71 8.34 -14.83 7.51
N ALA A 72 7.11 -15.15 7.92
CA ALA A 72 6.23 -16.03 7.17
C ALA A 72 6.02 -15.50 5.74
N GLU A 73 5.81 -16.39 4.80
CA GLU A 73 5.53 -16.03 3.40
C GLU A 73 4.35 -15.05 3.30
N GLY A 74 4.54 -14.02 2.50
CA GLY A 74 3.53 -12.99 2.30
C GLY A 74 3.49 -11.88 3.36
N ALA A 75 4.52 -11.77 4.22
CA ALA A 75 4.65 -10.64 5.14
C ALA A 75 4.73 -9.31 4.38
N PHE A 76 3.98 -8.29 4.86
CA PHE A 76 3.93 -6.97 4.25
C PHE A 76 4.82 -5.98 4.98
N THR A 77 5.44 -5.08 4.21
CA THR A 77 6.31 -4.01 4.73
C THR A 77 5.69 -2.64 4.52
N TYR A 78 5.82 -1.80 5.55
CA TYR A 78 5.40 -0.40 5.53
C TYR A 78 6.54 0.48 5.99
N VAL A 79 6.70 1.63 5.36
CA VAL A 79 7.68 2.63 5.76
C VAL A 79 6.94 3.85 6.29
N TYR A 80 7.26 4.25 7.53
CA TYR A 80 6.71 5.45 8.14
C TYR A 80 7.74 6.10 9.06
N ASN A 81 8.03 7.39 8.87
CA ASN A 81 8.98 8.17 9.64
C ASN A 81 10.33 7.46 9.84
N SER A 82 10.95 6.98 8.74
CA SER A 82 12.24 6.24 8.73
C SER A 82 12.24 4.95 9.56
N LYS A 83 11.06 4.44 9.92
CA LYS A 83 10.88 3.12 10.54
C LYS A 83 10.24 2.18 9.55
N VAL A 84 10.54 0.90 9.71
CA VAL A 84 9.94 -0.17 8.94
C VAL A 84 9.03 -0.97 9.83
N PHE A 85 7.78 -1.12 9.41
CA PHE A 85 6.81 -1.96 10.07
C PHE A 85 6.54 -3.18 9.20
N VAL A 86 6.42 -4.34 9.82
CA VAL A 86 6.17 -5.61 9.13
C VAL A 86 4.97 -6.29 9.77
N THR A 87 3.99 -6.69 8.94
CA THR A 87 2.86 -7.50 9.39
C THR A 87 3.00 -8.91 8.84
N ASP A 88 2.79 -9.91 9.70
CA ASP A 88 2.64 -11.31 9.33
C ASP A 88 1.40 -11.87 10.04
N THR A 89 0.27 -11.84 9.41
CA THR A 89 -1.03 -12.36 9.90
C THR A 89 -1.43 -11.99 11.34
N GLU A 90 -0.63 -12.31 12.35
CA GLU A 90 -0.94 -12.14 13.79
C GLU A 90 0.11 -11.30 14.53
N HIS A 91 1.11 -10.79 13.84
CA HIS A 91 2.17 -10.01 14.46
C HIS A 91 2.38 -8.68 13.71
N LEU A 92 2.69 -7.65 14.48
CA LEU A 92 3.22 -6.40 13.95
C LEU A 92 4.57 -6.13 14.60
N TYR A 93 5.60 -6.04 13.74
CA TYR A 93 6.97 -5.74 14.13
C TYR A 93 7.31 -4.31 13.73
N LYS A 94 8.25 -3.70 14.48
CA LYS A 94 8.84 -2.41 14.16
C LYS A 94 10.35 -2.53 14.12
N TYR A 95 10.96 -1.98 13.09
CA TYR A 95 12.41 -1.97 12.90
C TYR A 95 12.93 -0.56 12.69
N ALA A 96 14.10 -0.29 13.27
CA ALA A 96 14.96 0.83 12.88
C ALA A 96 15.98 0.35 11.84
N VAL A 97 16.40 1.27 10.98
CA VAL A 97 17.57 1.04 10.12
C VAL A 97 18.82 1.45 10.89
N SER A 98 19.77 0.54 11.06
CA SER A 98 21.04 0.79 11.75
C SER A 98 22.16 -0.02 11.13
N ASN A 99 23.26 0.63 10.73
CA ASN A 99 24.42 0.01 10.11
C ASN A 99 24.05 -0.95 8.93
N GLY A 100 23.09 -0.52 8.11
CA GLY A 100 22.63 -1.28 6.96
C GLY A 100 21.81 -2.53 7.27
N LYS A 101 21.27 -2.63 8.46
CA LYS A 101 20.43 -3.74 8.91
C LYS A 101 19.11 -3.22 9.49
N LEU A 102 18.11 -4.06 9.43
CA LEU A 102 16.89 -3.89 10.20
C LEU A 102 17.11 -4.40 11.61
N VAL A 103 16.99 -3.51 12.59
CA VAL A 103 17.12 -3.86 14.02
C VAL A 103 15.76 -3.66 14.67
N GLN A 104 15.23 -4.71 15.27
CA GLN A 104 13.92 -4.63 15.93
C GLN A 104 13.92 -3.57 17.02
N GLU A 105 12.88 -2.72 17.03
CA GLU A 105 12.69 -1.64 17.98
C GLU A 105 11.41 -1.88 18.80
N GLY A 106 11.57 -2.01 20.10
CA GLY A 106 10.47 -2.31 21.00
C GLY A 106 10.05 -3.79 20.96
N THR A 107 8.84 -4.05 21.49
CA THR A 107 8.25 -5.38 21.52
C THR A 107 7.37 -5.63 20.31
N THR A 108 7.32 -6.87 19.85
CA THR A 108 6.32 -7.29 18.85
C THR A 108 4.91 -7.11 19.41
N LEU A 109 4.03 -6.44 18.67
CA LEU A 109 2.62 -6.36 19.01
C LEU A 109 1.93 -7.62 18.49
N LEU A 110 1.37 -8.40 19.43
CA LEU A 110 0.60 -9.60 19.11
C LEU A 110 -0.85 -9.21 18.86
N LEU A 111 -1.39 -9.62 17.73
CA LEU A 111 -2.80 -9.50 17.39
C LEU A 111 -3.52 -10.81 17.77
N PRO A 112 -4.84 -10.82 17.90
CA PRO A 112 -5.57 -12.05 18.18
C PRO A 112 -5.41 -13.09 17.09
N THR A 113 -5.48 -14.35 17.45
CA THR A 113 -5.48 -15.47 16.50
C THR A 113 -6.57 -15.30 15.45
N GLY A 114 -6.21 -15.47 14.19
CA GLY A 114 -7.10 -15.28 13.05
C GLY A 114 -7.27 -13.83 12.61
N ALA A 115 -6.48 -12.89 13.15
CA ALA A 115 -6.59 -11.47 12.79
C ALA A 115 -6.36 -11.22 11.28
N GLN A 116 -5.46 -11.97 10.65
CA GLN A 116 -5.06 -11.74 9.24
C GLN A 116 -4.74 -10.25 8.99
N ALA A 117 -3.89 -9.69 9.86
CA ALA A 117 -3.53 -8.28 9.80
C ALA A 117 -2.59 -8.01 8.64
N ALA A 118 -3.14 -7.51 7.55
CA ALA A 118 -2.40 -7.20 6.33
C ALA A 118 -2.26 -5.69 6.07
N PHE A 119 -3.19 -4.87 6.58
CA PHE A 119 -3.27 -3.46 6.20
C PHE A 119 -3.04 -2.54 7.40
N LEU A 120 -2.09 -1.61 7.22
CA LEU A 120 -1.68 -0.65 8.23
C LEU A 120 -1.74 0.77 7.66
N THR A 121 -2.48 1.66 8.33
CA THR A 121 -2.62 3.06 7.92
C THR A 121 -2.19 3.99 9.04
N PHE A 122 -1.15 4.76 8.81
CA PHE A 122 -0.62 5.70 9.79
C PHE A 122 -1.37 7.03 9.73
N MET A 123 -1.73 7.55 10.89
CA MET A 123 -2.27 8.89 11.07
C MET A 123 -1.22 9.85 11.64
N SER A 124 -0.43 9.36 12.59
CA SER A 124 0.62 10.13 13.28
C SER A 124 1.62 9.18 13.95
N ASP A 125 2.67 9.74 14.57
CA ASP A 125 3.65 8.97 15.35
C ASP A 125 3.05 8.21 16.54
N THR A 126 1.86 8.60 16.99
CA THR A 126 1.18 8.01 18.14
C THR A 126 -0.14 7.35 17.79
N LYS A 127 -0.54 7.35 16.52
CA LYS A 127 -1.80 6.75 16.09
C LYS A 127 -1.70 6.11 14.70
N ALA A 128 -2.04 4.84 14.63
CA ALA A 128 -2.22 4.10 13.38
C ALA A 128 -3.39 3.11 13.51
N TYR A 129 -3.90 2.67 12.37
CA TYR A 129 -5.00 1.72 12.25
C TYR A 129 -4.47 0.42 11.63
N VAL A 130 -4.81 -0.71 12.25
CA VAL A 130 -4.49 -2.06 11.77
C VAL A 130 -5.79 -2.76 11.44
N SER A 131 -6.03 -3.07 10.18
CA SER A 131 -7.18 -3.85 9.75
C SER A 131 -6.97 -5.32 10.10
N CYS A 132 -7.83 -5.87 10.97
CA CYS A 132 -7.90 -7.28 11.30
C CYS A 132 -8.95 -7.93 10.39
N LEU A 133 -8.56 -8.22 9.15
CA LEU A 133 -9.42 -8.70 8.08
C LEU A 133 -10.22 -9.94 8.49
N GLY A 134 -9.58 -10.89 9.17
CA GLY A 134 -10.22 -12.15 9.60
C GLY A 134 -11.18 -12.02 10.77
N LEU A 135 -11.23 -10.85 11.45
CA LEU A 135 -12.03 -10.65 12.67
C LEU A 135 -13.09 -9.53 12.56
N GLY A 136 -13.19 -8.85 11.41
CA GLY A 136 -14.11 -7.74 11.24
C GLY A 136 -13.85 -6.56 12.17
N LYS A 137 -12.57 -6.27 12.48
CA LYS A 137 -12.16 -5.26 13.45
C LYS A 137 -11.04 -4.41 12.95
N ILE A 138 -10.94 -3.19 13.47
CA ILE A 138 -9.78 -2.34 13.31
C ILE A 138 -9.17 -2.09 14.69
N TRP A 139 -7.90 -2.43 14.86
CA TRP A 139 -7.15 -2.03 16.04
C TRP A 139 -6.58 -0.64 15.84
N ILE A 140 -6.70 0.18 16.89
CA ILE A 140 -6.01 1.47 16.99
C ILE A 140 -4.77 1.22 17.83
N ILE A 141 -3.62 1.63 17.31
CA ILE A 141 -2.34 1.41 17.96
C ILE A 141 -1.55 2.70 18.10
N ASN A 142 -0.63 2.73 19.05
CA ASN A 142 0.45 3.70 19.10
C ASN A 142 1.70 3.08 18.44
N PRO A 143 2.08 3.49 17.21
CA PRO A 143 3.24 2.92 16.53
C PRO A 143 4.59 3.29 17.17
N SER A 144 4.67 4.35 17.98
CA SER A 144 5.89 4.67 18.72
C SER A 144 6.18 3.67 19.83
N THR A 145 5.15 3.26 20.57
CA THR A 145 5.27 2.33 21.71
C THR A 145 4.92 0.89 21.38
N MET A 146 4.38 0.62 20.19
CA MET A 146 3.89 -0.69 19.75
C MET A 146 2.83 -1.26 20.72
N THR A 147 1.85 -0.44 21.07
CA THR A 147 0.77 -0.81 22.01
C THR A 147 -0.61 -0.57 21.39
N LYS A 148 -1.56 -1.44 21.66
CA LYS A 148 -2.97 -1.21 21.33
C LYS A 148 -3.52 -0.11 22.23
N THR A 149 -4.21 0.86 21.63
CA THR A 149 -4.87 1.98 22.35
C THR A 149 -6.38 1.95 22.21
N GLY A 150 -6.93 1.22 21.24
CA GLY A 150 -8.36 1.10 21.03
C GLY A 150 -8.72 0.02 20.01
N GLU A 151 -10.02 -0.09 19.77
CA GLU A 151 -10.58 -1.04 18.80
C GLU A 151 -11.90 -0.49 18.26
N ILE A 152 -12.16 -0.71 16.97
CA ILE A 152 -13.43 -0.44 16.31
C ILE A 152 -13.98 -1.78 15.84
N ASP A 153 -15.15 -2.18 16.37
CA ASP A 153 -15.87 -3.37 15.94
C ASP A 153 -16.73 -3.02 14.72
N LEU A 154 -16.64 -3.80 13.65
CA LEU A 154 -17.31 -3.55 12.39
C LEU A 154 -18.45 -4.54 12.10
N ALA A 155 -18.83 -5.38 13.04
CA ALA A 155 -19.87 -6.40 12.86
C ALA A 155 -21.21 -5.83 12.35
N ASP A 156 -21.54 -4.60 12.72
CA ASP A 156 -22.76 -3.91 12.27
C ASP A 156 -22.75 -3.54 10.78
N TYR A 157 -21.59 -3.62 10.14
CA TYR A 157 -21.38 -3.27 8.71
C TYR A 157 -21.22 -4.50 7.82
N ALA A 158 -21.30 -5.73 8.38
CA ALA A 158 -21.27 -6.94 7.59
C ALA A 158 -22.58 -7.12 6.81
N ILE A 159 -22.47 -7.40 5.51
CA ILE A 159 -23.59 -7.85 4.69
C ILE A 159 -23.83 -9.33 5.04
N GLY A 160 -25.05 -9.71 5.40
CA GLY A 160 -25.33 -11.07 5.86
C GLY A 160 -25.32 -11.22 7.37
N LYS A 161 -25.28 -10.10 8.11
CA LYS A 161 -25.37 -10.11 9.57
C LYS A 161 -26.59 -10.86 10.08
N GLU A 162 -27.73 -10.76 9.41
CA GLU A 162 -28.96 -11.47 9.77
C GLU A 162 -28.84 -12.99 9.57
N GLU A 163 -27.94 -13.44 8.70
CA GLU A 163 -27.59 -14.84 8.47
C GLU A 163 -26.44 -15.33 9.36
N GLY A 164 -25.94 -14.45 10.27
CA GLY A 164 -24.90 -14.78 11.23
C GLY A 164 -23.47 -14.42 10.78
N ASP A 165 -23.30 -13.78 9.65
CA ASP A 165 -22.02 -13.20 9.23
C ASP A 165 -21.78 -11.88 9.98
N ASN A 166 -20.73 -11.82 10.78
CA ASN A 166 -20.34 -10.65 11.56
C ASN A 166 -19.00 -10.05 11.10
N ASN A 167 -18.48 -10.49 9.96
CA ASN A 167 -17.19 -10.02 9.47
C ASN A 167 -17.34 -9.34 8.10
N PRO A 168 -17.18 -8.00 8.00
CA PRO A 168 -17.18 -7.29 6.72
C PRO A 168 -15.80 -7.32 6.03
N GLU A 169 -14.79 -8.01 6.60
CA GLU A 169 -13.40 -8.12 6.15
C GLU A 169 -12.77 -6.76 5.80
N PRO A 170 -12.40 -5.96 6.81
CA PRO A 170 -11.75 -4.67 6.59
C PRO A 170 -10.41 -4.83 5.86
N GLY A 171 -10.29 -4.19 4.72
CA GLY A 171 -9.12 -4.19 3.85
C GLY A 171 -8.25 -2.94 4.02
N ALA A 172 -7.68 -2.50 2.90
CA ALA A 172 -6.85 -1.32 2.85
C ALA A 172 -7.64 -0.03 3.11
N SER A 173 -6.96 0.99 3.59
CA SER A 173 -7.60 2.26 3.94
C SER A 173 -6.71 3.46 3.65
N VAL A 174 -7.33 4.64 3.57
CA VAL A 174 -6.65 5.91 3.39
C VAL A 174 -7.32 6.99 4.24
N ILE A 175 -6.53 7.96 4.69
CA ILE A 175 -7.03 9.11 5.44
C ILE A 175 -7.10 10.32 4.50
N ARG A 176 -8.24 11.01 4.52
CA ARG A 176 -8.43 12.30 3.85
C ARG A 176 -9.30 13.21 4.73
N ASP A 177 -8.83 14.42 4.99
CA ASP A 177 -9.58 15.46 5.73
C ASP A 177 -10.14 14.97 7.07
N GLY A 178 -9.35 14.21 7.85
CA GLY A 178 -9.74 13.68 9.16
C GLY A 178 -10.72 12.51 9.12
N VAL A 179 -10.97 11.93 7.94
CA VAL A 179 -11.80 10.74 7.75
C VAL A 179 -10.94 9.58 7.25
N LEU A 180 -11.03 8.42 7.91
CA LEU A 180 -10.48 7.17 7.45
C LEU A 180 -11.50 6.46 6.56
N TYR A 181 -11.14 6.19 5.32
CA TYR A 181 -11.93 5.45 4.34
C TYR A 181 -11.42 4.02 4.28
N VAL A 182 -12.19 3.07 4.80
CA VAL A 182 -11.80 1.66 4.92
C VAL A 182 -12.55 0.83 3.90
N ALA A 183 -11.82 0.15 3.03
CA ALA A 183 -12.41 -0.84 2.13
C ALA A 183 -12.98 -2.02 2.93
N LEU A 184 -14.16 -2.49 2.59
CA LEU A 184 -14.77 -3.69 3.14
C LEU A 184 -14.92 -4.72 2.02
N THR A 185 -14.27 -5.88 2.19
CA THR A 185 -14.26 -6.93 1.15
C THR A 185 -15.60 -7.63 1.01
N GLN A 186 -16.34 -7.79 2.12
CA GLN A 186 -17.69 -8.34 2.18
C GLN A 186 -17.77 -9.74 1.57
N LEU A 187 -17.04 -10.69 2.13
CA LEU A 187 -17.06 -12.08 1.66
C LEU A 187 -18.30 -12.81 2.17
N LYS A 188 -19.04 -13.40 1.27
CA LYS A 188 -20.14 -14.34 1.49
C LYS A 188 -19.64 -15.73 1.86
N SER A 189 -18.47 -16.10 1.32
CA SER A 189 -17.68 -17.30 1.60
C SER A 189 -16.28 -17.11 1.03
N ALA A 190 -15.36 -18.03 1.29
CA ALA A 190 -13.92 -17.90 0.99
C ALA A 190 -13.55 -17.34 -0.40
N TYR A 191 -14.42 -17.55 -1.43
CA TYR A 191 -14.15 -17.12 -2.80
C TYR A 191 -15.32 -16.35 -3.45
N TYR A 192 -16.34 -16.00 -2.68
CA TYR A 192 -17.53 -15.37 -3.23
C TYR A 192 -17.86 -14.09 -2.46
N PRO A 193 -17.47 -12.92 -2.95
CA PRO A 193 -17.84 -11.64 -2.34
C PRO A 193 -19.34 -11.35 -2.57
N ASN A 194 -19.91 -10.54 -1.70
CA ASN A 194 -21.16 -9.87 -1.96
C ASN A 194 -20.97 -8.85 -3.09
N GLN A 195 -22.03 -8.61 -3.87
CA GLN A 195 -22.01 -7.63 -4.96
C GLN A 195 -21.73 -6.23 -4.44
N GLY A 196 -20.86 -5.50 -5.12
CA GLY A 196 -20.54 -4.10 -4.86
C GLY A 196 -19.16 -3.86 -4.27
N ALA A 197 -18.73 -2.64 -4.42
CA ALA A 197 -17.58 -2.05 -3.73
C ALA A 197 -18.11 -1.34 -2.46
N HIS A 198 -17.61 -1.72 -1.29
CA HIS A 198 -18.10 -1.21 -0.01
C HIS A 198 -16.97 -0.49 0.71
N VAL A 199 -17.24 0.70 1.24
CA VAL A 199 -16.28 1.51 2.00
C VAL A 199 -16.96 2.06 3.25
N LEU A 200 -16.30 1.91 4.40
CA LEU A 200 -16.73 2.50 5.67
C LEU A 200 -15.94 3.78 5.93
N LEU A 201 -16.63 4.84 6.28
CA LEU A 201 -16.06 6.12 6.67
C LEU A 201 -16.03 6.21 8.20
N ILE A 202 -14.88 6.56 8.76
CA ILE A 202 -14.65 6.66 10.21
C ILE A 202 -14.04 8.02 10.52
N ASP A 203 -14.59 8.74 11.50
CA ASP A 203 -14.00 9.97 12.02
C ASP A 203 -12.72 9.65 12.79
N THR A 204 -11.57 10.16 12.34
CA THR A 204 -10.28 9.85 12.95
C THR A 204 -10.03 10.56 14.29
N LYS A 205 -10.84 11.55 14.64
CA LYS A 205 -10.75 12.26 15.92
C LYS A 205 -11.45 11.49 17.04
N THR A 206 -12.59 10.87 16.73
CA THR A 206 -13.41 10.15 17.71
C THR A 206 -13.32 8.64 17.57
N ASP A 207 -12.73 8.13 16.48
CA ASP A 207 -12.67 6.71 16.09
C ASP A 207 -14.05 6.06 15.97
N THR A 208 -15.04 6.84 15.56
CA THR A 208 -16.43 6.37 15.41
C THR A 208 -16.79 6.30 13.93
N PRO A 209 -17.47 5.22 13.50
CA PRO A 209 -18.01 5.13 12.16
C PRO A 209 -19.00 6.27 11.87
N ILE A 210 -18.88 6.87 10.68
CA ILE A 210 -19.76 7.93 10.17
C ILE A 210 -20.88 7.30 9.36
N LYS A 211 -20.52 6.50 8.35
CA LYS A 211 -21.45 5.79 7.45
C LYS A 211 -20.71 4.78 6.58
N ALA A 212 -21.42 3.79 6.06
CA ALA A 212 -20.96 2.95 4.97
C ALA A 212 -21.52 3.45 3.62
N ILE A 213 -20.72 3.36 2.59
CA ILE A 213 -21.10 3.68 1.20
C ILE A 213 -20.84 2.50 0.29
N SER A 214 -21.57 2.39 -0.82
CA SER A 214 -21.39 1.31 -1.78
C SER A 214 -21.59 1.73 -3.22
N ASP A 215 -21.00 0.95 -4.14
CA ASP A 215 -21.20 1.12 -5.58
C ASP A 215 -21.21 -0.25 -6.28
N ASN A 216 -22.35 -0.58 -6.90
CA ASN A 216 -22.56 -1.88 -7.52
C ASN A 216 -21.93 -2.04 -8.92
N ARG A 217 -21.25 -1.00 -9.43
CA ARG A 217 -20.54 -1.06 -10.72
C ARG A 217 -19.25 -1.86 -10.66
N ALA A 218 -18.71 -2.08 -9.45
CA ALA A 218 -17.51 -2.88 -9.23
C ALA A 218 -17.66 -3.70 -7.93
N THR A 219 -16.86 -4.75 -7.76
CA THR A 219 -16.98 -5.68 -6.63
C THR A 219 -15.62 -5.95 -6.00
N MET A 220 -15.58 -6.08 -4.66
CA MET A 220 -14.41 -6.45 -3.88
C MET A 220 -13.30 -5.39 -3.96
N VAL A 221 -13.48 -4.30 -3.23
CA VAL A 221 -12.61 -3.12 -3.26
C VAL A 221 -11.36 -3.31 -2.37
N SER A 222 -10.19 -2.91 -2.89
CA SER A 222 -8.92 -2.70 -2.15
C SER A 222 -8.57 -3.79 -1.13
N CYS A 223 -8.58 -5.05 -1.56
CA CYS A 223 -8.44 -6.20 -0.65
C CYS A 223 -7.18 -7.04 -0.90
N THR A 224 -6.34 -6.72 -1.89
CA THR A 224 -5.37 -7.70 -2.40
C THR A 224 -3.96 -7.52 -1.90
N THR A 225 -3.47 -6.28 -1.90
CA THR A 225 -2.13 -5.96 -1.44
C THR A 225 -2.11 -4.55 -0.87
N PRO A 226 -1.25 -4.26 0.11
CA PRO A 226 -1.09 -2.91 0.64
C PRO A 226 -0.40 -1.95 -0.34
N SER A 227 0.01 -2.44 -1.51
CA SER A 227 0.74 -1.66 -2.50
C SER A 227 -0.20 -0.80 -3.35
N GLY A 228 -0.19 0.51 -3.07
CA GLY A 228 -0.74 1.53 -3.94
C GLY A 228 -2.26 1.63 -4.05
N ASP A 229 -3.02 1.10 -3.07
CA ASP A 229 -4.48 1.15 -3.10
C ASP A 229 -5.06 1.16 -1.68
N PRO A 230 -6.04 2.02 -1.33
CA PRO A 230 -6.47 3.19 -2.11
C PRO A 230 -5.45 4.32 -2.10
N PHE A 231 -5.56 5.28 -3.02
CA PHE A 231 -4.70 6.46 -3.02
C PHE A 231 -5.50 7.76 -3.15
N VAL A 232 -4.89 8.86 -2.69
CA VAL A 232 -5.40 10.23 -2.87
C VAL A 232 -4.54 10.91 -3.92
N ASP A 233 -5.15 11.52 -4.92
CA ASP A 233 -4.43 12.29 -5.91
C ASP A 233 -4.17 13.74 -5.46
N GLU A 234 -3.40 14.51 -6.24
CA GLU A 234 -3.05 15.90 -5.96
C GLU A 234 -4.27 16.85 -6.01
N LYS A 235 -5.41 16.41 -6.54
CA LYS A 235 -6.68 17.14 -6.51
C LYS A 235 -7.47 16.87 -5.24
N GLY A 236 -7.05 15.88 -4.44
CA GLY A 236 -7.71 15.40 -3.24
C GLY A 236 -8.83 14.39 -3.53
N ASP A 237 -8.92 13.85 -4.74
CA ASP A 237 -9.84 12.76 -5.06
C ASP A 237 -9.27 11.43 -4.55
N ILE A 238 -10.11 10.56 -3.98
CA ILE A 238 -9.71 9.20 -3.57
C ILE A 238 -10.08 8.23 -4.69
N TYR A 239 -9.14 7.37 -5.04
CA TYR A 239 -9.36 6.28 -5.98
C TYR A 239 -9.26 4.93 -5.26
N PHE A 240 -10.23 4.07 -5.54
CA PHE A 240 -10.27 2.68 -5.11
C PHE A 240 -10.29 1.78 -6.34
N TYR A 241 -9.53 0.71 -6.29
CA TYR A 241 -9.62 -0.34 -7.29
C TYR A 241 -10.37 -1.55 -6.74
N SER A 242 -11.35 -2.04 -7.48
CA SER A 242 -12.09 -3.27 -7.18
C SER A 242 -11.59 -4.40 -8.07
N VAL A 243 -11.28 -5.54 -7.49
CA VAL A 243 -10.54 -6.64 -8.16
C VAL A 243 -11.44 -7.75 -8.69
N ALA A 244 -12.74 -7.71 -8.39
CA ALA A 244 -13.76 -8.68 -8.85
C ALA A 244 -13.33 -10.14 -8.66
N MET A 245 -12.79 -10.48 -7.49
CA MET A 245 -12.27 -11.81 -7.17
C MET A 245 -11.27 -12.33 -8.23
N PHE A 246 -10.38 -11.44 -8.71
CA PHE A 246 -9.33 -11.79 -9.70
C PHE A 246 -9.85 -12.40 -11.00
N GLY A 247 -11.11 -12.13 -11.35
CA GLY A 247 -11.76 -12.72 -12.53
C GLY A 247 -12.12 -14.19 -12.39
N TYR A 248 -12.00 -14.80 -11.21
CA TYR A 248 -12.37 -16.21 -10.99
C TYR A 248 -13.88 -16.44 -10.94
N VAL A 249 -14.63 -15.42 -10.53
CA VAL A 249 -16.09 -15.53 -10.41
C VAL A 249 -16.76 -14.82 -11.58
N PRO A 250 -17.43 -15.55 -12.48
CA PRO A 250 -18.12 -14.94 -13.62
C PRO A 250 -19.21 -13.95 -13.19
N GLY A 251 -19.32 -12.85 -13.92
CA GLY A 251 -20.35 -11.83 -13.69
C GLY A 251 -19.98 -10.75 -12.67
N LEU A 252 -18.86 -10.88 -11.97
CA LEU A 252 -18.30 -9.78 -11.17
C LEU A 252 -17.54 -8.81 -12.07
N THR A 253 -17.60 -7.53 -11.74
CA THR A 253 -16.97 -6.44 -12.47
C THR A 253 -15.86 -5.81 -11.63
N GLU A 254 -14.71 -5.57 -12.25
CA GLU A 254 -13.57 -4.87 -11.68
C GLU A 254 -13.52 -3.41 -12.15
N GLY A 255 -12.66 -2.60 -11.55
CA GLY A 255 -12.36 -1.26 -12.05
C GLY A 255 -12.07 -0.23 -10.96
N PHE A 256 -11.60 0.92 -11.42
CA PHE A 256 -11.40 2.08 -10.54
C PHE A 256 -12.70 2.83 -10.30
N LEU A 257 -12.96 3.12 -9.03
CA LEU A 257 -14.00 4.01 -8.55
C LEU A 257 -13.35 5.24 -7.91
N ARG A 258 -14.08 6.35 -7.83
CA ARG A 258 -13.58 7.61 -7.29
C ARG A 258 -14.54 8.21 -6.26
N ILE A 259 -13.95 8.86 -5.24
CA ILE A 259 -14.67 9.77 -4.34
C ILE A 259 -14.03 11.14 -4.50
N LYS A 260 -14.78 12.15 -4.99
CA LYS A 260 -14.25 13.49 -5.22
C LYS A 260 -13.85 14.18 -3.91
N LYS A 261 -12.90 15.10 -4.00
CA LYS A 261 -12.56 16.00 -2.89
C LYS A 261 -13.80 16.67 -2.30
N GLY A 262 -13.89 16.65 -0.97
CA GLY A 262 -15.04 17.22 -0.25
C GLY A 262 -16.31 16.36 -0.26
N GLU A 263 -16.35 15.27 -1.05
CA GLU A 263 -17.47 14.34 -1.07
C GLU A 263 -17.21 13.10 -0.22
N GLN A 264 -18.29 12.46 0.22
CA GLN A 264 -18.27 11.23 1.02
C GLN A 264 -19.16 10.14 0.38
N GLU A 265 -19.26 10.15 -0.95
CA GLU A 265 -19.98 9.17 -1.75
C GLU A 265 -19.17 8.86 -3.01
N PHE A 266 -19.34 7.67 -3.55
CA PHE A 266 -18.76 7.35 -4.85
C PHE A 266 -19.31 8.25 -5.95
N ASP A 267 -18.41 8.78 -6.78
CA ASP A 267 -18.77 9.57 -7.96
C ASP A 267 -19.49 8.71 -9.00
N LYS A 268 -20.80 8.97 -9.16
CA LYS A 268 -21.63 8.21 -10.10
C LYS A 268 -21.26 8.44 -11.58
N THR A 269 -20.47 9.48 -11.87
CA THR A 269 -19.99 9.77 -13.24
C THR A 269 -18.64 9.15 -13.57
N TYR A 270 -17.94 8.57 -12.54
CA TYR A 270 -16.65 7.96 -12.74
C TYR A 270 -16.70 6.45 -12.45
N TYR A 271 -16.35 5.68 -13.44
CA TYR A 271 -16.03 4.26 -13.37
C TYR A 271 -15.07 3.92 -14.50
N PHE A 272 -14.01 3.18 -14.20
CA PHE A 272 -13.00 2.82 -15.18
C PHE A 272 -12.69 1.32 -15.08
N PRO A 273 -13.43 0.45 -15.80
CA PRO A 273 -13.11 -0.96 -15.94
C PRO A 273 -11.89 -1.15 -16.86
N ILE A 274 -11.03 -2.10 -16.51
CA ILE A 274 -9.83 -2.46 -17.27
C ILE A 274 -10.12 -3.64 -18.19
N ALA A 275 -10.86 -4.67 -17.70
CA ALA A 275 -11.14 -5.91 -18.42
C ALA A 275 -11.95 -5.68 -19.71
N ASP A 276 -12.71 -4.60 -19.79
CA ASP A 276 -13.48 -4.20 -20.99
C ASP A 276 -12.64 -3.56 -22.09
N LYS A 277 -11.37 -3.22 -21.78
CA LYS A 277 -10.49 -2.56 -22.74
C LYS A 277 -9.81 -3.56 -23.67
N GLU A 278 -9.76 -3.23 -24.94
CA GLU A 278 -8.90 -3.93 -25.88
C GLU A 278 -7.45 -3.46 -25.69
N LEU A 279 -6.54 -4.41 -25.46
CA LEU A 279 -5.14 -4.15 -25.15
C LEU A 279 -4.24 -4.65 -26.28
N ALA A 280 -3.83 -3.77 -27.14
CA ALA A 280 -2.86 -4.10 -28.18
C ALA A 280 -1.51 -4.57 -27.58
N GLY A 281 -0.90 -5.59 -28.19
CA GLY A 281 0.43 -6.09 -27.83
C GLY A 281 0.47 -7.02 -26.63
N VAL A 282 -0.68 -7.49 -26.15
CA VAL A 282 -0.75 -8.60 -25.18
C VAL A 282 -1.49 -9.79 -25.76
N LYS A 283 -1.17 -10.99 -25.28
CA LYS A 283 -1.79 -12.23 -25.78
C LYS A 283 -3.27 -12.25 -25.40
N GLY A 284 -4.15 -12.38 -26.39
CA GLY A 284 -5.61 -12.36 -26.20
C GLY A 284 -6.21 -10.95 -26.09
N ASN A 285 -5.40 -9.89 -26.22
CA ASN A 285 -5.80 -8.48 -26.22
C ASN A 285 -6.63 -8.02 -25.01
N LYS A 286 -6.53 -8.70 -23.87
CA LYS A 286 -7.31 -8.40 -22.65
C LYS A 286 -6.49 -8.58 -21.38
N ALA A 287 -6.89 -7.86 -20.33
CA ALA A 287 -6.48 -8.12 -18.96
C ALA A 287 -7.69 -8.55 -18.12
N ASN A 288 -7.44 -9.27 -17.02
CA ASN A 288 -8.49 -9.62 -16.06
C ASN A 288 -8.59 -8.60 -14.93
N TYR A 289 -7.45 -8.20 -14.35
CA TYR A 289 -7.41 -7.34 -13.18
C TYR A 289 -6.06 -6.63 -13.06
N VAL A 290 -6.07 -5.55 -12.27
CA VAL A 290 -4.87 -4.84 -11.83
C VAL A 290 -4.40 -5.44 -10.50
N TYR A 291 -3.11 -5.70 -10.39
CA TYR A 291 -2.48 -6.22 -9.18
C TYR A 291 -1.67 -5.13 -8.46
N ASN A 292 -0.40 -5.37 -8.18
CA ASN A 292 0.46 -4.36 -7.53
C ASN A 292 0.57 -3.10 -8.37
N LYS A 293 0.45 -1.94 -7.70
CA LYS A 293 0.40 -0.63 -8.36
C LYS A 293 1.03 0.45 -7.49
N VAL A 294 1.45 1.54 -8.13
CA VAL A 294 1.90 2.76 -7.48
C VAL A 294 1.33 3.98 -8.19
N TYR A 295 0.77 4.91 -7.42
CA TYR A 295 0.38 6.22 -7.95
C TYR A 295 1.63 7.09 -8.10
N ALA A 296 1.86 7.62 -9.31
CA ALA A 296 3.05 8.39 -9.64
C ALA A 296 2.80 9.90 -9.74
N GLY A 297 1.53 10.34 -9.61
CA GLY A 297 1.09 11.73 -9.77
C GLY A 297 0.45 12.00 -11.13
N ASN A 298 -0.26 13.12 -11.24
CA ASN A 298 -0.91 13.57 -12.48
C ASN A 298 -1.86 12.54 -13.11
N GLY A 299 -2.55 11.76 -12.27
CA GLY A 299 -3.47 10.72 -12.71
C GLY A 299 -2.79 9.45 -13.26
N LYS A 300 -1.47 9.34 -13.12
CA LYS A 300 -0.72 8.18 -13.59
C LYS A 300 -0.52 7.15 -12.49
N VAL A 301 -0.96 5.94 -12.76
CA VAL A 301 -0.73 4.75 -11.95
C VAL A 301 0.09 3.78 -12.77
N TYR A 302 1.19 3.28 -12.22
CA TYR A 302 1.93 2.17 -12.82
C TYR A 302 1.56 0.90 -12.09
N ALA A 303 1.31 -0.18 -12.84
CA ALA A 303 0.75 -1.40 -12.26
C ALA A 303 1.06 -2.64 -13.10
N TYR A 304 0.94 -3.80 -12.48
CA TYR A 304 0.89 -5.07 -13.18
C TYR A 304 -0.56 -5.48 -13.45
N LEU A 305 -0.83 -5.86 -14.69
CA LEU A 305 -2.12 -6.40 -15.12
C LEU A 305 -1.99 -7.89 -15.41
N ASN A 306 -2.93 -8.69 -14.92
CA ASN A 306 -3.01 -10.09 -15.30
C ASN A 306 -3.54 -10.25 -16.73
N ILE A 307 -2.79 -10.99 -17.55
CA ILE A 307 -3.11 -11.26 -18.96
C ILE A 307 -3.55 -12.73 -19.07
N PRO A 308 -4.87 -13.01 -19.10
CA PRO A 308 -5.38 -14.38 -19.10
C PRO A 308 -4.90 -15.21 -20.29
N GLY A 309 -4.71 -14.58 -21.45
CA GLY A 309 -4.18 -15.25 -22.63
C GLY A 309 -2.73 -15.73 -22.50
N ALA A 310 -1.98 -15.21 -21.51
CA ALA A 310 -0.60 -15.62 -21.23
C ALA A 310 -0.49 -16.74 -20.18
N MET A 311 -1.59 -17.10 -19.54
CA MET A 311 -1.64 -18.20 -18.56
C MET A 311 -1.55 -19.57 -19.22
N GLY A 312 -1.07 -20.56 -18.48
CA GLY A 312 -1.02 -21.95 -18.86
C GLY A 312 -2.40 -22.63 -18.85
N ASN A 313 -2.43 -23.94 -19.17
CA ASN A 313 -3.64 -24.73 -19.05
C ASN A 313 -3.29 -26.09 -18.37
N PRO A 314 -3.65 -26.32 -17.11
CA PRO A 314 -4.40 -25.40 -16.23
C PRO A 314 -3.59 -24.13 -15.87
N PRO A 315 -4.26 -23.04 -15.48
CA PRO A 315 -3.59 -21.81 -15.06
C PRO A 315 -2.77 -22.01 -13.79
N ASP A 316 -1.53 -21.50 -13.79
CA ASP A 316 -0.70 -21.37 -12.60
C ASP A 316 -0.51 -19.88 -12.29
N TYR A 317 -1.30 -19.34 -11.36
CA TYR A 317 -1.31 -17.92 -11.02
C TYR A 317 -0.02 -17.46 -10.33
N VAL A 318 0.78 -18.38 -9.84
CA VAL A 318 2.05 -18.11 -9.18
C VAL A 318 3.20 -18.07 -10.18
N ASN A 319 3.29 -19.08 -11.07
CA ASN A 319 4.48 -19.31 -11.89
C ASN A 319 4.30 -18.93 -13.36
N ASP A 320 3.06 -18.83 -13.85
CA ASP A 320 2.82 -18.36 -15.22
C ASP A 320 3.28 -16.89 -15.36
N LYS A 321 4.02 -16.59 -16.42
CA LYS A 321 4.44 -15.21 -16.76
C LYS A 321 3.27 -14.43 -17.36
N SER A 322 2.25 -14.25 -16.59
CA SER A 322 0.98 -13.64 -16.97
C SER A 322 0.79 -12.21 -16.51
N MET A 323 1.76 -11.67 -15.74
CA MET A 323 1.70 -10.29 -15.26
C MET A 323 2.51 -9.37 -16.18
N GLN A 324 1.85 -8.37 -16.76
CA GLN A 324 2.44 -7.38 -17.66
C GLN A 324 2.34 -5.99 -17.04
N ALA A 325 3.43 -5.22 -17.09
CA ALA A 325 3.43 -3.85 -16.57
C ALA A 325 2.78 -2.86 -17.53
N PHE A 326 1.97 -1.94 -16.96
CA PHE A 326 1.23 -0.89 -17.67
C PHE A 326 1.34 0.46 -16.94
N GLU A 327 1.23 1.53 -17.71
CA GLU A 327 0.80 2.84 -17.25
C GLU A 327 -0.72 2.94 -17.42
N ILE A 328 -1.39 3.34 -16.36
CA ILE A 328 -2.85 3.54 -16.29
C ILE A 328 -3.09 5.03 -16.05
N ASP A 329 -3.78 5.70 -16.95
CA ASP A 329 -4.21 7.08 -16.79
C ASP A 329 -5.64 7.09 -16.24
N VAL A 330 -5.79 7.30 -14.93
CA VAL A 330 -7.11 7.31 -14.28
C VAL A 330 -7.94 8.55 -14.62
N TYR A 331 -7.31 9.64 -15.09
CA TYR A 331 -8.05 10.83 -15.53
C TYR A 331 -8.67 10.64 -16.91
N ASN A 332 -7.89 10.11 -17.86
CA ASN A 332 -8.31 9.91 -19.25
C ASN A 332 -8.85 8.50 -19.52
N LYS A 333 -8.82 7.60 -18.52
CA LYS A 333 -9.25 6.20 -18.62
C LYS A 333 -8.53 5.46 -19.75
N ALA A 334 -7.22 5.64 -19.82
CA ALA A 334 -6.35 5.09 -20.86
C ALA A 334 -5.32 4.12 -20.27
N LEU A 335 -4.86 3.19 -21.08
CA LEU A 335 -3.86 2.18 -20.74
C LEU A 335 -2.74 2.20 -21.78
N LYS A 336 -1.50 2.12 -21.30
CA LYS A 336 -0.31 1.99 -22.11
C LYS A 336 0.54 0.85 -21.59
N LYS A 337 0.74 -0.19 -22.40
CA LYS A 337 1.68 -1.27 -22.09
C LYS A 337 3.09 -0.71 -21.98
N LEU A 338 3.84 -1.11 -20.96
CA LEU A 338 5.27 -0.82 -20.87
C LEU A 338 6.06 -1.86 -21.69
N ASP A 339 7.15 -1.40 -22.31
CA ASP A 339 8.02 -2.27 -23.11
C ASP A 339 8.99 -3.05 -22.24
N VAL A 340 8.42 -3.88 -21.37
CA VAL A 340 9.13 -4.81 -20.50
C VAL A 340 8.57 -6.23 -20.68
N GLU A 341 9.35 -7.25 -20.33
CA GLU A 341 8.87 -8.64 -20.30
C GLU A 341 7.71 -8.83 -19.34
N SER A 342 6.95 -9.90 -19.52
CA SER A 342 5.97 -10.34 -18.52
C SER A 342 6.68 -11.02 -17.35
N THR A 343 6.06 -10.94 -16.18
CA THR A 343 6.56 -11.56 -14.95
C THR A 343 5.54 -12.51 -14.34
N THR A 344 5.94 -13.23 -13.29
CA THR A 344 5.08 -14.14 -12.52
C THR A 344 4.27 -13.39 -11.47
N GLY A 345 3.23 -14.02 -10.90
CA GLY A 345 2.36 -13.42 -9.90
C GLY A 345 3.08 -12.97 -8.62
N TRP A 346 4.11 -13.71 -8.19
CA TRP A 346 4.87 -13.39 -6.98
C TRP A 346 5.97 -12.34 -7.17
N ALA A 347 6.37 -12.05 -8.41
CA ALA A 347 7.43 -11.08 -8.72
C ALA A 347 6.84 -9.83 -9.35
N THR A 348 6.08 -9.07 -8.60
CA THR A 348 5.33 -7.89 -9.07
C THR A 348 5.49 -6.68 -8.17
N SER A 349 6.58 -6.62 -7.39
CA SER A 349 6.83 -5.43 -6.56
C SER A 349 7.03 -4.19 -7.43
N ILE A 350 6.59 -3.04 -6.91
CA ILE A 350 6.63 -1.78 -7.66
C ILE A 350 6.78 -0.60 -6.70
N CYS A 351 7.64 0.35 -7.02
CA CYS A 351 7.67 1.63 -6.31
C CYS A 351 8.08 2.79 -7.23
N LYS A 352 7.73 4.00 -6.82
CA LYS A 352 8.20 5.24 -7.44
C LYS A 352 9.59 5.58 -6.91
N TYR A 353 10.50 6.00 -7.80
CA TYR A 353 11.85 6.45 -7.49
C TYR A 353 12.17 7.74 -8.27
N GLY A 354 12.03 8.87 -7.63
CA GLY A 354 12.05 10.16 -8.34
C GLY A 354 10.93 10.23 -9.38
N ASP A 355 11.31 10.46 -10.63
CA ASP A 355 10.38 10.42 -11.78
C ASP A 355 10.27 9.02 -12.40
N ASP A 356 11.06 8.06 -11.96
CA ASP A 356 11.12 6.71 -12.53
C ASP A 356 10.30 5.69 -11.72
N ILE A 357 10.09 4.52 -12.29
CA ILE A 357 9.38 3.40 -11.67
C ILE A 357 10.31 2.21 -11.58
N VAL A 358 10.49 1.68 -10.38
CA VAL A 358 11.20 0.43 -10.13
C VAL A 358 10.20 -0.71 -10.18
N LEU A 359 10.48 -1.69 -11.03
CA LEU A 359 9.63 -2.85 -11.31
C LEU A 359 10.35 -4.13 -10.85
N GLY A 360 9.79 -4.85 -9.88
CA GLY A 360 10.29 -6.17 -9.50
C GLY A 360 9.74 -7.25 -10.44
N MET A 361 10.62 -8.07 -11.00
CA MET A 361 10.25 -9.01 -12.04
C MET A 361 10.97 -10.36 -11.90
N ALA A 362 10.30 -11.41 -12.39
CA ALA A 362 10.90 -12.70 -12.72
C ALA A 362 10.84 -12.88 -14.23
N SER A 363 11.87 -12.43 -14.92
CA SER A 363 11.98 -12.41 -16.38
C SER A 363 12.69 -13.65 -16.94
N THR A 364 13.00 -13.64 -18.23
CA THR A 364 13.88 -14.65 -18.85
C THR A 364 15.34 -14.53 -18.38
N GLN A 365 15.74 -13.38 -17.85
CA GLN A 365 17.08 -13.09 -17.34
C GLN A 365 17.25 -13.45 -15.85
N GLY A 366 16.18 -13.87 -15.16
CA GLY A 366 16.16 -14.18 -13.74
C GLY A 366 15.22 -13.26 -12.95
N THR A 367 15.46 -13.14 -11.64
CA THR A 367 14.69 -12.30 -10.72
C THR A 367 15.45 -11.03 -10.37
N GLY A 368 14.74 -9.90 -10.29
CA GLY A 368 15.36 -8.63 -9.94
C GLY A 368 14.53 -7.39 -10.25
N TYR A 369 15.18 -6.24 -10.21
CA TYR A 369 14.57 -4.94 -10.44
C TYR A 369 14.97 -4.35 -11.78
N TYR A 370 13.97 -3.84 -12.48
CA TYR A 370 14.06 -3.07 -13.71
C TYR A 370 13.72 -1.61 -13.39
N ILE A 371 14.28 -0.66 -14.13
CA ILE A 371 13.91 0.75 -13.99
C ILE A 371 13.22 1.18 -15.28
N TYR A 372 11.98 1.62 -15.18
CA TYR A 372 11.26 2.26 -16.28
C TYR A 372 11.36 3.77 -16.13
N HIS A 373 11.98 4.43 -17.12
CA HIS A 373 12.13 5.88 -17.20
C HIS A 373 10.87 6.50 -17.78
N THR A 374 10.10 7.20 -16.94
CA THR A 374 8.78 7.73 -17.37
C THR A 374 8.90 8.82 -18.41
N LYS A 375 10.04 9.52 -18.48
CA LYS A 375 10.29 10.65 -19.35
C LYS A 375 10.38 10.25 -20.83
N ASP A 376 10.99 9.13 -21.16
CA ASP A 376 11.24 8.68 -22.53
C ASP A 376 10.76 7.24 -22.80
N GLY A 377 10.34 6.52 -21.77
CA GLY A 377 9.87 5.14 -21.87
C GLY A 377 10.97 4.10 -22.00
N SER A 378 12.24 4.49 -21.83
CA SER A 378 13.37 3.54 -21.83
C SER A 378 13.37 2.67 -20.58
N VAL A 379 14.08 1.56 -20.62
CA VAL A 379 14.15 0.58 -19.53
C VAL A 379 15.58 0.13 -19.28
N ASP A 380 16.03 0.26 -18.03
CA ASP A 380 17.22 -0.42 -17.53
C ASP A 380 16.83 -1.83 -17.13
N ASN A 381 17.17 -2.82 -17.96
CA ASN A 381 16.82 -4.21 -17.72
C ASN A 381 17.70 -4.82 -16.64
N MET A 382 17.09 -5.54 -15.70
CA MET A 382 17.76 -6.27 -14.61
C MET A 382 18.86 -5.45 -13.93
N LYS A 383 18.51 -4.21 -13.55
CA LYS A 383 19.43 -3.26 -12.93
C LYS A 383 20.00 -3.79 -11.61
N VAL A 384 19.17 -4.47 -10.83
CA VAL A 384 19.56 -5.16 -9.59
C VAL A 384 19.03 -6.59 -9.63
N LYS A 385 19.88 -7.58 -9.52
CA LYS A 385 19.47 -8.98 -9.36
C LYS A 385 19.06 -9.27 -7.92
N THR A 386 18.09 -10.18 -7.74
CA THR A 386 17.65 -10.63 -6.42
C THR A 386 17.72 -12.14 -6.29
N VAL A 387 17.98 -12.63 -5.08
CA VAL A 387 17.78 -14.03 -4.73
C VAL A 387 16.32 -14.21 -4.32
N GLY A 388 15.52 -14.85 -5.19
CA GLY A 388 14.07 -15.02 -4.97
C GLY A 388 13.20 -13.99 -5.69
N ALA A 389 11.90 -14.22 -5.66
CA ALA A 389 10.91 -13.37 -6.33
C ALA A 389 10.75 -12.01 -5.61
N PRO A 390 10.92 -10.87 -6.27
CA PRO A 390 10.75 -9.54 -5.67
C PRO A 390 9.27 -9.31 -5.31
N TYR A 391 8.94 -9.42 -4.02
CA TYR A 391 7.56 -9.39 -3.52
C TYR A 391 7.07 -7.98 -3.19
N MET A 392 7.88 -7.21 -2.43
CA MET A 392 7.64 -5.81 -2.14
C MET A 392 8.91 -4.98 -2.27
N ILE A 393 8.75 -3.71 -2.60
CA ILE A 393 9.83 -2.73 -2.58
C ILE A 393 9.27 -1.37 -2.15
N SER A 394 10.00 -0.65 -1.33
CA SER A 394 9.70 0.73 -0.97
C SER A 394 10.97 1.57 -0.96
N TYR A 395 10.83 2.81 -1.42
CA TYR A 395 11.87 3.82 -1.32
C TYR A 395 11.82 4.47 0.06
N LEU A 396 12.94 4.48 0.78
CA LEU A 396 13.02 4.96 2.15
C LEU A 396 13.05 6.49 2.27
N LYS A 397 13.49 7.16 1.21
CA LYS A 397 13.46 8.62 1.11
C LYS A 397 12.11 9.04 0.53
N ARG A 398 11.22 9.49 1.37
CA ARG A 398 10.00 10.19 0.94
C ARG A 398 10.06 11.62 1.38
#